data_0f9228b6302f5659beff7ca15fc2022b
#
_entry.id   0f9228b6302f5659beff7ca15fc2022b
#
_cell.length_a   1.000
_cell.length_b   1.000
_cell.length_c   1.000
_cell.angle_alpha   90.00
_cell.angle_beta   90.00
_cell.angle_gamma   90.00
#
_symmetry.space_group_name_H-M   'P 1'
#
loop_
_entity.id
_entity.type
_entity.pdbx_description
1 polymer ?
#
loop_
_entity_poly.entity_id
_entity_poly.type
_entity_poly.pdbx_seq_one_letter_code
_entity_poly.pdbx_strand_id
1 'polypeptide(L)'
;MDTELNDNEIVPMVSADRIGFARLTRMAFNGIDLSPLWQRLMDQVADGSADAGCALDLSLIAQLLGERETGLLIQTQAITFHPLYRSPCSAKPPRLRVLALAADIDMGGNTPIEFLLEDSGIELQTLYLIDGMRLPDRLPDHDVAIVVASDSEECQSALRTIDRAAAGWPRPMLNPPHLVVNLDRDKLYRLLRGIEGLDIPATLNMTRGQLSDVAASKLSLPEIPHRIQFPLIVRPRGTHAGVGLAKLDDCNAIARYLEEHPEEDFFVSRFVDYAGEDGLFRKYRIAFVDGRPYACHMAIADRWDIWYLNAGMSESTAKRLEEETFMRTFDVGFARRHQAALTEMAARIGLDYFTIDCAENKNGELLVFEADNTAVVHNMDSPFVYPYKPPQMQIIFDAFAAMLQQRSRGGRREQAA
;
A
#
# COMPACT_ATOMS: atom_id res chain seq x y z
N MET A 1 29.22 35.42 38.91
CA MET A 1 29.78 34.08 38.53
C MET A 1 28.64 33.39 37.81
N ASP A 2 28.49 33.84 36.54
CA ASP A 2 27.40 33.40 35.67
C ASP A 2 27.79 32.04 35.10
N THR A 3 27.07 31.01 35.52
CA THR A 3 27.12 29.70 34.89
C THR A 3 26.26 29.78 33.62
N GLU A 4 26.92 30.02 32.47
CA GLU A 4 26.38 29.80 31.18
C GLU A 4 25.88 28.35 31.13
N LEU A 5 24.56 28.19 31.01
CA LEU A 5 23.94 26.91 30.64
C LEU A 5 24.33 26.63 29.20
N ASN A 6 25.24 25.69 29.07
CA ASN A 6 25.81 25.24 27.82
C ASN A 6 24.73 24.71 26.90
N ASP A 7 24.86 25.11 25.65
CA ASP A 7 24.02 24.77 24.50
C ASP A 7 23.53 23.34 24.52
N ASN A 8 22.23 23.17 24.20
CA ASN A 8 21.58 21.93 23.86
C ASN A 8 22.46 21.10 22.93
N GLU A 9 23.21 20.14 23.46
CA GLU A 9 23.66 19.02 22.68
C GLU A 9 22.41 18.29 22.16
N ILE A 10 22.06 18.51 20.90
CA ILE A 10 21.01 17.77 20.21
C ILE A 10 21.44 16.31 20.17
N VAL A 11 20.95 15.53 21.13
CA VAL A 11 21.25 14.09 21.18
C VAL A 11 20.65 13.44 19.92
N PRO A 12 21.46 12.78 19.07
CA PRO A 12 20.92 12.13 17.89
C PRO A 12 19.86 11.08 18.31
N MET A 13 18.72 11.07 17.63
CA MET A 13 17.70 10.07 17.84
C MET A 13 18.27 8.69 17.46
N VAL A 14 18.29 7.75 18.42
CA VAL A 14 18.77 6.38 18.21
C VAL A 14 17.57 5.52 17.84
N SER A 15 17.68 4.73 16.77
CA SER A 15 16.61 3.80 16.37
C SER A 15 16.50 2.62 17.35
N ALA A 16 15.27 2.26 17.71
CA ALA A 16 14.99 1.04 18.46
C ALA A 16 14.91 -0.17 17.52
N ASP A 17 15.56 -1.27 17.88
CA ASP A 17 15.48 -2.54 17.13
C ASP A 17 14.15 -3.23 17.40
N ARG A 18 13.60 -3.92 16.39
CA ARG A 18 12.34 -4.64 16.48
C ARG A 18 12.45 -6.03 15.83
N ILE A 19 11.46 -6.92 16.12
CA ILE A 19 11.33 -8.21 15.43
C ILE A 19 11.04 -7.97 13.95
N GLY A 20 10.19 -7.02 13.66
CA GLY A 20 9.89 -6.52 12.32
C GLY A 20 8.55 -7.02 11.76
N PHE A 21 8.00 -6.16 10.89
CA PHE A 21 6.69 -6.35 10.26
C PHE A 21 6.65 -7.64 9.41
N ALA A 22 7.61 -7.82 8.51
CA ALA A 22 7.63 -8.96 7.60
C ALA A 22 7.72 -10.29 8.36
N ARG A 23 8.53 -10.36 9.41
CA ARG A 23 8.70 -11.59 10.21
C ARG A 23 7.43 -11.94 10.98
N LEU A 24 6.82 -11.00 11.69
CA LEU A 24 5.61 -11.23 12.46
C LEU A 24 4.42 -11.59 11.56
N THR A 25 4.25 -10.88 10.46
CA THR A 25 3.19 -11.17 9.47
C THR A 25 3.38 -12.55 8.83
N ARG A 26 4.62 -12.93 8.50
CA ARG A 26 4.93 -14.27 7.98
C ARG A 26 4.61 -15.39 9.00
N MET A 27 4.87 -15.15 10.28
CA MET A 27 4.50 -16.10 11.34
C MET A 27 2.97 -16.30 11.38
N ALA A 28 2.20 -15.21 11.39
CA ALA A 28 0.74 -15.26 11.38
C ALA A 28 0.20 -15.94 10.10
N PHE A 29 0.73 -15.56 8.94
CA PHE A 29 0.35 -16.13 7.64
C PHE A 29 0.57 -17.66 7.57
N ASN A 30 1.64 -18.15 8.19
CA ASN A 30 1.93 -19.59 8.30
C ASN A 30 1.15 -20.30 9.42
N GLY A 31 0.20 -19.64 10.06
CA GLY A 31 -0.63 -20.20 11.13
C GLY A 31 0.12 -20.43 12.44
N ILE A 32 1.26 -19.77 12.66
CA ILE A 32 1.98 -19.82 13.94
C ILE A 32 1.19 -19.01 14.96
N ASP A 33 0.87 -19.61 16.10
CA ASP A 33 0.24 -18.92 17.23
C ASP A 33 1.19 -17.87 17.80
N LEU A 34 0.79 -16.61 17.73
CA LEU A 34 1.54 -15.47 18.24
C LEU A 34 1.32 -15.22 19.74
N SER A 35 0.35 -15.89 20.38
CA SER A 35 0.02 -15.68 21.80
C SER A 35 1.22 -15.94 22.74
N PRO A 36 2.05 -16.97 22.55
CA PRO A 36 3.24 -17.18 23.39
C PRO A 36 4.29 -16.08 23.22
N LEU A 37 4.41 -15.52 22.02
CA LEU A 37 5.31 -14.39 21.77
C LEU A 37 4.77 -13.11 22.43
N TRP A 38 3.48 -12.85 22.28
CA TRP A 38 2.78 -11.77 22.98
C TRP A 38 3.03 -11.81 24.49
N GLN A 39 2.79 -12.96 25.14
CA GLN A 39 2.98 -13.09 26.58
C GLN A 39 4.42 -12.79 27.00
N ARG A 40 5.40 -13.29 26.28
CA ARG A 40 6.82 -13.04 26.57
C ARG A 40 7.19 -11.56 26.48
N LEU A 41 6.69 -10.86 25.46
CA LEU A 41 6.91 -9.42 25.31
C LEU A 41 6.19 -8.62 26.41
N MET A 42 5.00 -9.06 26.82
CA MET A 42 4.27 -8.47 27.96
C MET A 42 5.02 -8.68 29.28
N ASP A 43 5.64 -9.84 29.50
CA ASP A 43 6.47 -10.09 30.68
C ASP A 43 7.67 -9.13 30.72
N GLN A 44 8.31 -8.82 29.56
CA GLN A 44 9.36 -7.82 29.46
C GLN A 44 8.87 -6.40 29.78
N VAL A 45 7.64 -6.05 29.40
CA VAL A 45 7.04 -4.78 29.81
C VAL A 45 6.82 -4.75 31.32
N ALA A 46 6.32 -5.83 31.89
CA ALA A 46 6.01 -5.93 33.32
C ALA A 46 7.26 -5.86 34.21
N ASP A 47 8.38 -6.44 33.79
CA ASP A 47 9.64 -6.42 34.53
C ASP A 47 10.53 -5.20 34.21
N GLY A 48 10.10 -4.34 33.28
CA GLY A 48 10.80 -3.11 32.89
C GLY A 48 12.01 -3.34 31.97
N SER A 49 12.16 -4.53 31.39
CA SER A 49 13.23 -4.86 30.42
C SER A 49 12.85 -4.58 28.96
N ALA A 50 11.59 -4.24 28.70
CA ALA A 50 11.13 -3.91 27.34
C ALA A 50 11.77 -2.64 26.81
N ASP A 51 12.20 -2.68 25.56
CA ASP A 51 12.59 -1.49 24.79
C ASP A 51 11.42 -0.95 23.96
N ALA A 52 11.64 0.17 23.28
CA ALA A 52 10.62 0.77 22.43
C ALA A 52 10.21 -0.12 21.26
N GLY A 53 11.12 -0.96 20.73
CA GLY A 53 10.84 -1.93 19.67
C GLY A 53 9.85 -3.00 20.11
N CYS A 54 9.97 -3.46 21.36
CA CYS A 54 9.04 -4.40 21.98
C CYS A 54 7.60 -3.87 21.96
N ALA A 55 7.38 -2.61 22.33
CA ALA A 55 6.05 -1.99 22.33
C ALA A 55 5.44 -1.93 20.92
N LEU A 56 6.23 -1.56 19.89
CA LEU A 56 5.75 -1.53 18.53
C LEU A 56 5.46 -2.95 17.97
N ASP A 57 6.26 -3.96 18.33
CA ASP A 57 5.99 -5.35 17.95
C ASP A 57 4.73 -5.89 18.64
N LEU A 58 4.48 -5.54 19.91
CA LEU A 58 3.22 -5.86 20.60
C LEU A 58 2.02 -5.27 19.89
N SER A 59 2.10 -4.00 19.47
CA SER A 59 1.04 -3.35 18.69
C SER A 59 0.70 -4.15 17.42
N LEU A 60 1.71 -4.57 16.68
CA LEU A 60 1.51 -5.36 15.46
C LEU A 60 0.93 -6.74 15.75
N ILE A 61 1.41 -7.43 16.81
CA ILE A 61 0.87 -8.74 17.19
C ILE A 61 -0.60 -8.63 17.56
N ALA A 62 -1.01 -7.58 18.30
CA ALA A 62 -2.42 -7.35 18.61
C ALA A 62 -3.26 -7.21 17.34
N GLN A 63 -2.81 -6.40 16.37
CA GLN A 63 -3.52 -6.24 15.10
C GLN A 63 -3.61 -7.57 14.31
N LEU A 64 -2.54 -8.37 14.29
CA LEU A 64 -2.52 -9.70 13.65
C LEU A 64 -3.42 -10.73 14.34
N LEU A 65 -3.66 -10.59 15.64
CA LEU A 65 -4.61 -11.40 16.40
C LEU A 65 -6.06 -10.92 16.29
N GLY A 66 -6.33 -9.84 15.56
CA GLY A 66 -7.66 -9.27 15.36
C GLY A 66 -8.05 -8.18 16.37
N GLU A 67 -7.17 -7.89 17.34
CA GLU A 67 -7.36 -6.86 18.36
C GLU A 67 -6.90 -5.47 17.84
N ARG A 68 -7.51 -5.01 16.73
CA ARG A 68 -7.07 -3.82 16.00
C ARG A 68 -7.00 -2.57 16.89
N GLU A 69 -8.06 -2.29 17.66
CA GLU A 69 -8.12 -1.08 18.50
C GLU A 69 -7.04 -1.08 19.59
N THR A 70 -6.84 -2.22 20.25
CA THR A 70 -5.78 -2.41 21.24
C THR A 70 -4.41 -2.21 20.58
N GLY A 71 -4.20 -2.78 19.40
CA GLY A 71 -2.97 -2.63 18.64
C GLY A 71 -2.67 -1.17 18.31
N LEU A 72 -3.63 -0.42 17.80
CA LEU A 72 -3.46 1.01 17.46
C LEU A 72 -3.18 1.87 18.70
N LEU A 73 -3.84 1.59 19.83
CA LEU A 73 -3.57 2.31 21.07
C LEU A 73 -2.11 2.12 21.54
N ILE A 74 -1.62 0.89 21.52
CA ILE A 74 -0.23 0.57 21.85
C ILE A 74 0.72 1.25 20.85
N GLN A 75 0.40 1.21 19.55
CA GLN A 75 1.19 1.83 18.49
C GLN A 75 1.37 3.32 18.74
N THR A 76 0.28 4.07 18.88
CA THR A 76 0.33 5.51 19.10
C THR A 76 1.13 5.88 20.36
N GLN A 77 1.00 5.10 21.44
CA GLN A 77 1.82 5.31 22.62
C GLN A 77 3.31 5.04 22.34
N ALA A 78 3.65 3.92 21.73
CA ALA A 78 5.02 3.57 21.40
C ALA A 78 5.68 4.63 20.51
N ILE A 79 5.00 5.07 19.46
CA ILE A 79 5.49 6.07 18.50
C ILE A 79 5.61 7.45 19.16
N THR A 80 4.71 7.81 20.06
CA THR A 80 4.77 9.10 20.79
C THR A 80 6.04 9.21 21.65
N PHE A 81 6.44 8.09 22.28
CA PHE A 81 7.66 8.07 23.10
C PHE A 81 8.92 7.85 22.26
N HIS A 82 8.83 7.09 21.19
CA HIS A 82 9.98 6.74 20.36
C HIS A 82 9.54 6.53 18.90
N PRO A 83 9.68 7.53 18.02
CA PRO A 83 9.14 7.44 16.67
C PRO A 83 10.05 6.75 15.64
N LEU A 84 11.30 6.39 15.99
CA LEU A 84 12.28 5.84 15.05
C LEU A 84 12.63 4.38 15.37
N TYR A 85 12.37 3.48 14.43
CA TYR A 85 12.59 2.04 14.56
C TYR A 85 13.47 1.49 13.47
N ARG A 86 14.20 0.40 13.77
CA ARG A 86 15.05 -0.31 12.82
C ARG A 86 14.59 -1.75 12.68
N SER A 87 14.36 -2.16 11.43
CA SER A 87 14.04 -3.53 11.07
C SER A 87 15.29 -4.39 10.97
N PRO A 88 15.19 -5.73 11.14
CA PRO A 88 16.33 -6.63 11.00
C PRO A 88 17.02 -6.50 9.65
N CYS A 89 18.35 -6.45 9.66
CA CYS A 89 19.17 -6.40 8.45
C CYS A 89 20.15 -7.57 8.41
N SER A 90 20.23 -8.26 7.25
CA SER A 90 21.08 -9.44 7.06
C SER A 90 22.57 -9.11 6.89
N ALA A 91 22.93 -7.87 6.54
CA ALA A 91 24.32 -7.45 6.32
C ALA A 91 24.86 -6.55 7.43
N LYS A 92 26.13 -6.76 7.83
CA LYS A 92 26.86 -5.90 8.75
C LYS A 92 28.27 -5.67 8.22
N PRO A 93 28.64 -4.46 7.76
CA PRO A 93 27.81 -3.25 7.65
C PRO A 93 26.71 -3.38 6.57
N PRO A 94 25.63 -2.59 6.66
CA PRO A 94 24.59 -2.57 5.65
C PRO A 94 25.12 -2.03 4.30
N ARG A 95 24.56 -2.51 3.20
CA ARG A 95 24.93 -2.05 1.84
C ARG A 95 24.40 -0.67 1.53
N LEU A 96 23.28 -0.32 2.11
CA LEU A 96 22.57 0.95 1.95
C LEU A 96 21.69 1.18 3.19
N ARG A 97 21.42 2.45 3.54
CA ARG A 97 20.49 2.84 4.60
C ARG A 97 19.28 3.55 3.99
N VAL A 98 18.10 3.02 4.25
CA VAL A 98 16.83 3.58 3.81
C VAL A 98 16.08 4.14 5.00
N LEU A 99 15.58 5.37 4.89
CA LEU A 99 14.65 5.99 5.84
C LEU A 99 13.24 5.97 5.27
N ALA A 100 12.38 5.10 5.79
CA ALA A 100 10.96 5.12 5.49
C ALA A 100 10.24 6.18 6.34
N LEU A 101 9.40 6.98 5.72
CA LEU A 101 8.59 8.01 6.36
C LEU A 101 7.13 7.52 6.42
N ALA A 102 6.69 7.12 7.61
CA ALA A 102 5.43 6.43 7.85
C ALA A 102 4.43 7.30 8.63
N ALA A 103 3.15 7.03 8.48
CA ALA A 103 2.09 7.59 9.31
C ALA A 103 1.74 6.65 10.48
N ASP A 104 1.18 7.22 11.57
CA ASP A 104 0.55 6.44 12.64
C ASP A 104 -0.83 5.97 12.17
N ILE A 105 -0.85 4.82 11.56
CA ILE A 105 -2.04 4.17 11.00
C ILE A 105 -1.89 2.66 11.18
N ASP A 106 -2.97 1.90 10.99
CA ASP A 106 -2.92 0.44 11.08
C ASP A 106 -1.93 -0.19 10.08
N MET A 107 -1.71 -1.49 10.24
CA MET A 107 -0.69 -2.22 9.49
C MET A 107 -0.90 -2.22 7.96
N GLY A 108 -2.08 -1.83 7.46
CA GLY A 108 -2.38 -1.71 6.03
C GLY A 108 -2.15 -0.33 5.43
N GLY A 109 -1.95 0.69 6.25
CA GLY A 109 -1.90 2.08 5.79
C GLY A 109 -0.51 2.62 5.45
N ASN A 110 0.54 1.82 5.62
CA ASN A 110 1.89 2.13 5.15
C ASN A 110 2.40 1.02 4.23
N THR A 111 3.19 1.37 3.22
CA THR A 111 3.86 0.38 2.36
C THR A 111 4.63 -0.63 3.22
N PRO A 112 4.35 -1.95 3.13
CA PRO A 112 5.07 -2.96 3.90
C PRO A 112 6.45 -3.24 3.30
N ILE A 113 7.29 -2.22 3.29
CA ILE A 113 8.58 -2.16 2.60
C ILE A 113 9.57 -3.24 3.08
N GLU A 114 9.40 -3.75 4.31
CA GLU A 114 10.25 -4.83 4.82
C GLU A 114 10.22 -6.08 3.92
N PHE A 115 9.07 -6.42 3.32
CA PHE A 115 8.98 -7.53 2.38
C PHE A 115 9.83 -7.31 1.12
N LEU A 116 9.87 -6.07 0.62
CA LEU A 116 10.62 -5.71 -0.57
C LEU A 116 12.13 -5.69 -0.34
N LEU A 117 12.56 -5.63 0.94
CA LEU A 117 13.96 -5.54 1.34
C LEU A 117 14.50 -6.82 1.97
N GLU A 118 13.69 -7.89 2.04
CA GLU A 118 14.15 -9.17 2.59
C GLU A 118 15.44 -9.62 1.88
N ASP A 119 16.41 -10.07 2.66
CA ASP A 119 17.72 -10.59 2.23
C ASP A 119 18.57 -9.65 1.34
N SER A 120 18.14 -8.41 1.12
CA SER A 120 18.86 -7.42 0.30
C SER A 120 20.16 -6.91 0.93
N GLY A 121 20.31 -7.03 2.26
CA GLY A 121 21.37 -6.40 3.02
C GLY A 121 21.26 -4.87 3.13
N ILE A 122 20.08 -4.33 2.85
CA ILE A 122 19.73 -2.91 3.01
C ILE A 122 19.15 -2.72 4.42
N GLU A 123 19.66 -1.74 5.16
CA GLU A 123 19.13 -1.36 6.47
C GLU A 123 17.89 -0.47 6.27
N LEU A 124 16.80 -0.83 6.92
CA LEU A 124 15.58 -0.04 6.97
C LEU A 124 15.40 0.58 8.34
N GLN A 125 15.31 1.91 8.38
CA GLN A 125 14.84 2.67 9.52
C GLN A 125 13.48 3.28 9.15
N THR A 126 12.51 3.21 10.06
CA THR A 126 11.17 3.78 9.87
C THR A 126 10.95 4.89 10.88
N LEU A 127 10.75 6.11 10.38
CA LEU A 127 10.36 7.27 11.16
C LEU A 127 8.85 7.45 11.04
N TYR A 128 8.14 7.25 12.13
CA TYR A 128 6.70 7.49 12.20
C TYR A 128 6.41 8.95 12.52
N LEU A 129 5.41 9.49 11.84
CA LEU A 129 4.94 10.86 11.99
C LEU A 129 3.50 10.83 12.50
N ILE A 130 3.31 11.35 13.72
CA ILE A 130 1.99 11.52 14.33
C ILE A 130 1.50 12.95 14.09
N ASP A 131 0.19 13.16 14.23
CA ASP A 131 -0.40 14.49 14.08
C ASP A 131 0.22 15.51 15.06
N GLY A 132 0.52 16.70 14.55
CA GLY A 132 1.17 17.76 15.33
C GLY A 132 2.67 17.57 15.59
N MET A 133 3.27 16.44 15.26
CA MET A 133 4.70 16.20 15.40
C MET A 133 5.51 17.01 14.39
N ARG A 134 6.64 17.58 14.84
CA ARG A 134 7.66 18.13 13.95
C ARG A 134 8.70 17.07 13.62
N LEU A 135 9.26 17.17 12.43
CA LEU A 135 10.45 16.38 12.11
C LEU A 135 11.57 16.69 13.11
N PRO A 136 12.41 15.68 13.45
CA PRO A 136 13.55 15.93 14.32
C PRO A 136 14.53 16.88 13.63
N ASP A 137 15.15 17.78 14.41
CA ASP A 137 16.13 18.76 13.91
C ASP A 137 17.32 18.09 13.22
N ARG A 138 17.67 16.88 13.67
CA ARG A 138 18.66 16.04 13.04
C ARG A 138 18.03 14.71 12.61
N LEU A 139 17.96 14.54 11.30
CA LEU A 139 17.46 13.27 10.70
C LEU A 139 18.46 12.13 10.94
N PRO A 140 17.97 10.88 11.07
CA PRO A 140 18.82 9.69 11.09
C PRO A 140 19.71 9.62 9.85
N ASP A 141 20.90 9.04 9.99
CA ASP A 141 21.79 8.80 8.86
C ASP A 141 21.12 7.86 7.85
N HIS A 142 20.93 8.33 6.62
CA HIS A 142 20.36 7.55 5.52
C HIS A 142 20.97 7.96 4.18
N ASP A 143 20.90 7.06 3.22
CA ASP A 143 21.36 7.28 1.84
C ASP A 143 20.20 7.71 0.92
N VAL A 144 18.98 7.27 1.23
CA VAL A 144 17.76 7.56 0.50
C VAL A 144 16.55 7.53 1.45
N ALA A 145 15.59 8.42 1.27
CA ALA A 145 14.31 8.38 1.96
C ALA A 145 13.19 7.89 1.02
N ILE A 146 12.15 7.28 1.59
CA ILE A 146 10.94 6.90 0.85
C ILE A 146 9.70 7.17 1.70
N VAL A 147 8.69 7.81 1.10
CA VAL A 147 7.39 7.98 1.73
C VAL A 147 6.60 6.69 1.58
N VAL A 148 6.22 6.09 2.71
CA VAL A 148 5.48 4.83 2.76
C VAL A 148 4.03 5.00 3.18
N ALA A 149 3.64 6.18 3.67
CA ALA A 149 2.27 6.50 4.03
C ALA A 149 1.34 6.48 2.81
N SER A 150 0.09 6.01 3.00
CA SER A 150 -0.95 6.00 1.97
C SER A 150 -1.52 7.41 1.71
N ASP A 151 -2.36 7.51 0.68
CA ASP A 151 -3.16 8.70 0.36
C ASP A 151 -4.38 8.89 1.28
N SER A 152 -4.62 7.98 2.22
CA SER A 152 -5.78 7.99 3.12
C SER A 152 -5.90 9.28 3.93
N GLU A 153 -7.10 9.55 4.44
CA GLU A 153 -7.38 10.76 5.22
C GLU A 153 -6.55 10.81 6.51
N GLU A 154 -6.38 9.66 7.15
CA GLU A 154 -5.58 9.51 8.37
C GLU A 154 -4.10 9.83 8.14
N CYS A 155 -3.59 9.60 6.94
CA CYS A 155 -2.18 9.87 6.59
C CYS A 155 -1.92 11.34 6.18
N GLN A 156 -2.97 12.15 5.94
CA GLN A 156 -2.81 13.50 5.38
C GLN A 156 -1.95 14.42 6.25
N SER A 157 -2.00 14.28 7.58
CA SER A 157 -1.16 15.10 8.48
C SER A 157 0.32 14.77 8.31
N ALA A 158 0.66 13.48 8.29
CA ALA A 158 2.03 13.01 8.05
C ALA A 158 2.52 13.45 6.67
N LEU A 159 1.71 13.24 5.61
CA LEU A 159 2.05 13.65 4.25
C LEU A 159 2.33 15.15 4.14
N ARG A 160 1.48 16.01 4.74
CA ARG A 160 1.72 17.47 4.77
C ARG A 160 3.01 17.84 5.52
N THR A 161 3.34 17.15 6.60
CA THR A 161 4.56 17.40 7.36
C THR A 161 5.80 17.07 6.56
N ILE A 162 5.78 15.93 5.85
CA ILE A 162 6.86 15.49 4.96
C ILE A 162 6.99 16.45 3.76
N ASP A 163 5.87 16.84 3.13
CA ASP A 163 5.86 17.70 1.94
C ASP A 163 6.50 19.07 2.20
N ARG A 164 6.22 19.66 3.37
CA ARG A 164 6.87 20.93 3.77
C ARG A 164 8.38 20.82 3.89
N ALA A 165 8.90 19.65 4.23
CA ALA A 165 10.34 19.42 4.39
C ALA A 165 10.99 18.90 3.08
N ALA A 166 10.22 18.43 2.13
CA ALA A 166 10.71 17.72 0.94
C ALA A 166 11.70 18.54 0.11
N ALA A 167 11.45 19.86 -0.07
CA ALA A 167 12.32 20.74 -0.84
C ALA A 167 13.73 20.92 -0.21
N GLY A 168 13.84 20.76 1.12
CA GLY A 168 15.11 20.86 1.86
C GLY A 168 15.67 19.51 2.32
N TRP A 169 15.08 18.40 1.85
CA TRP A 169 15.51 17.08 2.29
C TRP A 169 16.96 16.79 1.87
N PRO A 170 17.83 16.30 2.77
CA PRO A 170 19.27 16.22 2.50
C PRO A 170 19.68 15.06 1.58
N ARG A 171 18.77 14.15 1.26
CA ARG A 171 18.98 12.96 0.44
C ARG A 171 17.84 12.81 -0.57
N PRO A 172 17.99 12.01 -1.64
CA PRO A 172 16.87 11.70 -2.52
C PRO A 172 15.67 11.16 -1.75
N MET A 173 14.48 11.69 -2.06
CA MET A 173 13.20 11.25 -1.50
C MET A 173 12.37 10.63 -2.60
N LEU A 174 11.99 9.36 -2.41
CA LEU A 174 11.14 8.60 -3.30
C LEU A 174 9.68 8.72 -2.86
N ASN A 175 8.77 8.54 -3.80
CA ASN A 175 7.33 8.64 -3.57
C ASN A 175 6.93 9.94 -2.86
N PRO A 176 7.29 11.13 -3.39
CA PRO A 176 7.03 12.37 -2.69
C PRO A 176 5.52 12.59 -2.42
N PRO A 177 5.14 13.20 -1.30
CA PRO A 177 3.75 13.28 -0.83
C PRO A 177 2.77 13.88 -1.84
N HIS A 178 3.18 14.90 -2.60
CA HIS A 178 2.33 15.56 -3.61
C HIS A 178 1.93 14.64 -4.76
N LEU A 179 2.64 13.53 -4.98
CA LEU A 179 2.26 12.48 -5.94
C LEU A 179 1.40 11.40 -5.28
N VAL A 180 1.71 11.00 -4.03
CA VAL A 180 0.94 9.98 -3.29
C VAL A 180 -0.53 10.38 -3.18
N VAL A 181 -0.84 11.63 -2.87
CA VAL A 181 -2.23 12.12 -2.72
C VAL A 181 -3.07 12.03 -4.02
N ASN A 182 -2.46 11.75 -5.16
CA ASN A 182 -3.16 11.56 -6.43
C ASN A 182 -3.66 10.11 -6.63
N LEU A 183 -3.34 9.19 -5.72
CA LEU A 183 -3.81 7.82 -5.79
C LEU A 183 -5.26 7.65 -5.31
N ASP A 184 -5.82 8.64 -4.61
CA ASP A 184 -7.25 8.66 -4.27
C ASP A 184 -8.12 8.48 -5.52
N ARG A 185 -9.09 7.60 -5.50
CA ARG A 185 -9.81 7.03 -6.65
C ARG A 185 -10.38 8.07 -7.62
N ASP A 186 -10.96 9.17 -7.10
CA ASP A 186 -11.50 10.24 -7.95
C ASP A 186 -10.39 11.09 -8.59
N LYS A 187 -9.27 11.27 -7.90
CA LYS A 187 -8.08 11.96 -8.42
C LYS A 187 -7.35 11.09 -9.44
N LEU A 188 -7.20 9.80 -9.14
CA LEU A 188 -6.60 8.82 -10.05
C LEU A 188 -7.37 8.76 -11.38
N TYR A 189 -8.71 8.71 -11.33
CA TYR A 189 -9.52 8.80 -12.54
C TYR A 189 -9.19 10.05 -13.36
N ARG A 190 -9.14 11.23 -12.72
CA ARG A 190 -8.84 12.49 -13.42
C ARG A 190 -7.44 12.49 -14.03
N LEU A 191 -6.48 11.86 -13.36
CA LEU A 191 -5.09 11.76 -13.80
C LEU A 191 -4.94 10.82 -15.00
N LEU A 192 -5.64 9.68 -15.01
CA LEU A 192 -5.43 8.62 -15.99
C LEU A 192 -6.43 8.61 -17.15
N ARG A 193 -7.55 9.34 -17.06
CA ARG A 193 -8.54 9.40 -18.14
C ARG A 193 -7.92 9.83 -19.47
N GLY A 194 -8.39 9.19 -20.55
CA GLY A 194 -7.95 9.52 -21.91
C GLY A 194 -6.61 8.92 -22.31
N ILE A 195 -6.02 8.04 -21.50
CA ILE A 195 -4.90 7.21 -21.94
C ILE A 195 -5.44 6.19 -22.94
N GLU A 196 -4.81 6.09 -24.10
CA GLU A 196 -5.18 5.13 -25.14
C GLU A 196 -4.95 3.68 -24.65
N GLY A 197 -5.93 2.79 -24.89
CA GLY A 197 -5.87 1.39 -24.45
C GLY A 197 -6.08 1.19 -22.94
N LEU A 198 -6.50 2.23 -22.21
CA LEU A 198 -6.80 2.17 -20.78
C LEU A 198 -8.25 2.51 -20.52
N ASP A 199 -8.97 1.64 -19.82
CA ASP A 199 -10.29 1.89 -19.25
C ASP A 199 -10.15 2.11 -17.74
N ILE A 200 -10.44 3.32 -17.28
CA ILE A 200 -10.58 3.63 -15.86
C ILE A 200 -11.99 4.17 -15.64
N PRO A 201 -12.85 3.45 -14.91
CA PRO A 201 -14.21 3.91 -14.64
C PRO A 201 -14.21 5.26 -13.91
N ALA A 202 -15.01 6.20 -14.43
CA ALA A 202 -15.20 7.47 -13.72
C ALA A 202 -15.67 7.20 -12.31
N THR A 203 -14.88 7.63 -11.34
CA THR A 203 -15.18 7.47 -9.92
C THR A 203 -15.56 8.82 -9.33
N LEU A 204 -16.71 8.89 -8.70
CA LEU A 204 -17.23 10.06 -8.01
C LEU A 204 -17.24 9.83 -6.51
N ASN A 205 -16.99 10.89 -5.77
CA ASN A 205 -17.30 10.93 -4.35
C ASN A 205 -18.72 11.46 -4.19
N MET A 206 -19.61 10.68 -3.59
CA MET A 206 -21.00 11.02 -3.35
C MET A 206 -21.33 10.90 -1.87
N THR A 207 -22.03 11.89 -1.36
CA THR A 207 -22.56 11.82 0.02
C THR A 207 -23.73 10.85 0.11
N ARG A 208 -23.98 10.36 1.32
CA ARG A 208 -25.16 9.55 1.65
C ARG A 208 -26.47 10.21 1.15
N GLY A 209 -26.60 11.53 1.35
CA GLY A 209 -27.74 12.31 0.89
C GLY A 209 -27.94 12.25 -0.62
N GLN A 210 -26.85 12.42 -1.40
CA GLN A 210 -26.90 12.31 -2.85
C GLN A 210 -27.29 10.91 -3.33
N LEU A 211 -26.75 9.85 -2.72
CA LEU A 211 -27.15 8.47 -3.03
C LEU A 211 -28.62 8.21 -2.65
N SER A 212 -29.09 8.76 -1.53
CA SER A 212 -30.50 8.68 -1.14
C SER A 212 -31.41 9.39 -2.15
N ASP A 213 -30.99 10.51 -2.72
CA ASP A 213 -31.74 11.22 -3.75
C ASP A 213 -31.78 10.43 -5.07
N VAL A 214 -30.72 9.71 -5.41
CA VAL A 214 -30.71 8.77 -6.55
C VAL A 214 -31.66 7.62 -6.27
N ALA A 215 -31.63 7.01 -5.08
CA ALA A 215 -32.53 5.93 -4.68
C ALA A 215 -34.01 6.35 -4.75
N ALA A 216 -34.29 7.59 -4.33
CA ALA A 216 -35.64 8.17 -4.38
C ALA A 216 -36.03 8.73 -5.77
N SER A 217 -35.20 8.56 -6.79
CA SER A 217 -35.37 9.11 -8.16
C SER A 217 -35.55 10.65 -8.20
N LYS A 218 -35.01 11.36 -7.20
CA LYS A 218 -34.99 12.83 -7.16
C LYS A 218 -33.79 13.38 -7.92
N LEU A 219 -32.69 12.61 -8.01
CA LEU A 219 -31.51 12.88 -8.79
C LEU A 219 -31.35 11.76 -9.81
N SER A 220 -31.32 12.09 -11.11
CA SER A 220 -31.14 11.09 -12.14
C SER A 220 -29.63 10.88 -12.44
N LEU A 221 -29.22 9.62 -12.67
CA LEU A 221 -27.84 9.28 -13.00
C LEU A 221 -27.29 10.02 -14.23
N PRO A 222 -28.06 10.26 -15.32
CA PRO A 222 -27.59 11.05 -16.44
C PRO A 222 -27.27 12.52 -16.12
N GLU A 223 -27.83 13.07 -15.04
CA GLU A 223 -27.53 14.43 -14.57
C GLU A 223 -26.22 14.49 -13.77
N ILE A 224 -25.72 13.32 -13.33
CA ILE A 224 -24.45 13.21 -12.64
C ILE A 224 -23.31 13.29 -13.67
N PRO A 225 -22.23 14.02 -13.39
CA PRO A 225 -21.05 14.07 -14.27
C PRO A 225 -20.53 12.68 -14.68
N HIS A 226 -19.98 12.58 -15.90
CA HIS A 226 -19.35 11.36 -16.44
C HIS A 226 -20.31 10.23 -16.84
N ARG A 227 -21.61 10.49 -16.98
CA ARG A 227 -22.61 9.52 -17.47
C ARG A 227 -22.57 8.19 -16.71
N ILE A 228 -22.58 8.26 -15.40
CA ILE A 228 -22.68 7.09 -14.54
C ILE A 228 -24.05 6.42 -14.82
N GLN A 229 -24.03 5.10 -14.95
CA GLN A 229 -25.23 4.29 -15.23
C GLN A 229 -25.17 2.97 -14.48
N PHE A 230 -26.33 2.39 -14.23
CA PHE A 230 -26.44 1.04 -13.66
C PHE A 230 -25.84 -0.03 -14.61
N PRO A 231 -25.23 -1.10 -14.07
CA PRO A 231 -24.97 -1.33 -12.64
C PRO A 231 -23.91 -0.39 -12.08
N LEU A 232 -24.06 0.00 -10.82
CA LEU A 232 -23.09 0.80 -10.10
C LEU A 232 -22.19 -0.07 -9.24
N ILE A 233 -20.94 0.35 -9.09
CA ILE A 233 -20.06 -0.06 -8.00
C ILE A 233 -20.09 1.03 -6.95
N VAL A 234 -20.42 0.67 -5.72
CA VAL A 234 -20.44 1.56 -4.56
C VAL A 234 -19.58 0.96 -3.45
N ARG A 235 -18.84 1.81 -2.76
CA ARG A 235 -18.11 1.44 -1.54
C ARG A 235 -17.96 2.65 -0.61
N PRO A 236 -17.95 2.45 0.72
CA PRO A 236 -17.63 3.52 1.64
C PRO A 236 -16.22 4.06 1.40
N ARG A 237 -16.06 5.37 1.56
CA ARG A 237 -14.74 6.00 1.51
C ARG A 237 -13.88 5.56 2.69
N GLY A 238 -12.57 5.44 2.48
CA GLY A 238 -11.61 5.00 3.51
C GLY A 238 -11.62 3.49 3.78
N THR A 239 -12.42 2.68 3.06
CA THR A 239 -12.41 1.22 3.23
C THR A 239 -11.44 0.54 2.27
N HIS A 240 -10.81 -0.57 2.74
CA HIS A 240 -9.89 -1.41 1.98
C HIS A 240 -10.38 -2.86 1.91
N ALA A 241 -9.69 -3.71 1.15
CA ALA A 241 -9.95 -5.16 1.04
C ALA A 241 -11.41 -5.54 0.72
N GLY A 242 -12.12 -4.70 -0.03
CA GLY A 242 -13.51 -4.98 -0.43
C GLY A 242 -14.57 -4.75 0.64
N VAL A 243 -14.22 -4.18 1.80
CA VAL A 243 -15.21 -3.86 2.84
C VAL A 243 -16.23 -2.87 2.29
N GLY A 244 -17.53 -3.23 2.38
CA GLY A 244 -18.66 -2.44 1.89
C GLY A 244 -18.72 -2.29 0.36
N LEU A 245 -17.90 -3.01 -0.41
CA LEU A 245 -17.96 -2.99 -1.87
C LEU A 245 -19.20 -3.73 -2.37
N ALA A 246 -20.04 -3.04 -3.15
CA ALA A 246 -21.26 -3.63 -3.70
C ALA A 246 -21.47 -3.24 -5.16
N LYS A 247 -22.09 -4.16 -5.91
CA LYS A 247 -22.66 -3.91 -7.24
C LYS A 247 -24.16 -3.71 -7.09
N LEU A 248 -24.64 -2.55 -7.48
CA LEU A 248 -26.03 -2.14 -7.34
C LEU A 248 -26.67 -2.01 -8.73
N ASP A 249 -27.74 -2.77 -8.97
CA ASP A 249 -28.33 -2.88 -10.30
C ASP A 249 -29.46 -1.86 -10.54
N ASP A 250 -30.02 -1.26 -9.47
CA ASP A 250 -31.12 -0.31 -9.54
C ASP A 250 -31.22 0.59 -8.29
N CYS A 251 -32.16 1.54 -8.32
CA CYS A 251 -32.44 2.46 -7.20
C CYS A 251 -32.85 1.74 -5.90
N ASN A 252 -33.56 0.62 -5.98
CA ASN A 252 -33.95 -0.14 -4.79
C ASN A 252 -32.74 -0.80 -4.14
N ALA A 253 -31.76 -1.24 -4.94
CA ALA A 253 -30.51 -1.79 -4.43
C ALA A 253 -29.72 -0.70 -3.67
N ILE A 254 -29.70 0.54 -4.14
CA ILE A 254 -29.08 1.66 -3.39
C ILE A 254 -29.78 1.87 -2.04
N ALA A 255 -31.11 1.88 -2.00
CA ALA A 255 -31.85 2.07 -0.75
C ALA A 255 -31.47 1.01 0.30
N ARG A 256 -31.49 -0.28 -0.08
CA ARG A 256 -31.07 -1.39 0.81
C ARG A 256 -29.63 -1.27 1.25
N TYR A 257 -28.73 -0.93 0.33
CA TYR A 257 -27.31 -0.76 0.64
C TYR A 257 -27.08 0.33 1.71
N LEU A 258 -27.79 1.46 1.61
CA LEU A 258 -27.71 2.53 2.59
C LEU A 258 -28.28 2.17 3.97
N GLU A 259 -29.20 1.20 4.07
CA GLU A 259 -29.69 0.68 5.35
C GLU A 259 -28.62 -0.10 6.10
N GLU A 260 -27.74 -0.81 5.37
CA GLU A 260 -26.70 -1.67 5.91
C GLU A 260 -25.36 -0.92 6.17
N HIS A 261 -25.14 0.21 5.48
CA HIS A 261 -23.91 0.98 5.50
C HIS A 261 -24.15 2.39 6.03
N PRO A 262 -23.80 2.69 7.31
CA PRO A 262 -24.09 3.97 7.95
C PRO A 262 -23.14 5.11 7.55
N GLU A 263 -22.11 4.84 6.77
CA GLU A 263 -21.09 5.82 6.36
C GLU A 263 -21.70 6.99 5.59
N GLU A 264 -21.04 8.15 5.62
CA GLU A 264 -21.53 9.39 5.03
C GLU A 264 -21.02 9.64 3.60
N ASP A 265 -19.86 9.11 3.25
CA ASP A 265 -19.21 9.33 1.97
C ASP A 265 -18.91 8.02 1.25
N PHE A 266 -19.18 7.98 -0.05
CA PHE A 266 -19.05 6.79 -0.89
C PHE A 266 -18.33 7.11 -2.20
N PHE A 267 -17.48 6.20 -2.65
CA PHE A 267 -17.05 6.17 -4.03
C PHE A 267 -18.10 5.43 -4.87
N VAL A 268 -18.45 6.06 -5.99
CA VAL A 268 -19.45 5.54 -6.94
C VAL A 268 -18.85 5.53 -8.33
N SER A 269 -18.91 4.39 -9.00
CA SER A 269 -18.48 4.24 -10.39
C SER A 269 -19.41 3.30 -11.16
N ARG A 270 -19.30 3.28 -12.49
CA ARG A 270 -19.98 2.26 -13.30
C ARG A 270 -19.34 0.90 -13.09
N PHE A 271 -20.13 -0.16 -13.11
CA PHE A 271 -19.62 -1.51 -13.23
C PHE A 271 -19.09 -1.77 -14.65
N VAL A 272 -17.97 -2.45 -14.77
CA VAL A 272 -17.42 -2.97 -16.02
C VAL A 272 -17.42 -4.48 -15.94
N ASP A 273 -18.13 -5.14 -16.86
CA ASP A 273 -18.08 -6.60 -16.97
C ASP A 273 -16.79 -7.01 -17.70
N TYR A 274 -15.87 -7.59 -16.95
CA TYR A 274 -14.58 -8.08 -17.43
C TYR A 274 -14.45 -9.59 -17.40
N ALA A 275 -15.61 -10.31 -17.37
CA ALA A 275 -15.60 -11.76 -17.51
C ALA A 275 -15.01 -12.19 -18.86
N GLY A 276 -14.14 -13.19 -18.83
CA GLY A 276 -13.65 -13.85 -20.03
C GLY A 276 -14.75 -14.64 -20.73
N GLU A 277 -14.43 -15.21 -21.90
CA GLU A 277 -15.37 -16.06 -22.66
C GLU A 277 -15.79 -17.33 -21.89
N ASP A 278 -14.97 -17.77 -20.96
CA ASP A 278 -15.22 -18.90 -20.04
C ASP A 278 -16.09 -18.51 -18.82
N GLY A 279 -16.52 -17.24 -18.73
CA GLY A 279 -17.31 -16.72 -17.62
C GLY A 279 -16.49 -16.42 -16.34
N LEU A 280 -15.17 -16.65 -16.37
CA LEU A 280 -14.31 -16.37 -15.23
C LEU A 280 -13.76 -14.93 -15.27
N PHE A 281 -13.61 -14.35 -14.12
CA PHE A 281 -12.99 -13.04 -13.93
C PHE A 281 -11.52 -13.22 -13.55
N ARG A 282 -10.65 -12.37 -14.11
CA ARG A 282 -9.21 -12.35 -13.83
C ARG A 282 -8.81 -10.98 -13.35
N LYS A 283 -8.27 -10.93 -12.14
CA LYS A 283 -7.73 -9.72 -11.52
C LYS A 283 -6.23 -9.85 -11.37
N TYR A 284 -5.51 -8.89 -11.90
CA TYR A 284 -4.05 -8.84 -11.88
C TYR A 284 -3.59 -7.79 -10.87
N ARG A 285 -2.52 -8.11 -10.11
CA ARG A 285 -1.73 -7.11 -9.40
C ARG A 285 -0.40 -6.95 -10.11
N ILE A 286 -0.06 -5.71 -10.44
CA ILE A 286 1.17 -5.33 -11.12
C ILE A 286 1.89 -4.32 -10.26
N ALA A 287 3.15 -4.60 -9.92
CA ALA A 287 4.00 -3.67 -9.21
C ALA A 287 4.81 -2.83 -10.21
N PHE A 288 4.91 -1.53 -9.96
CA PHE A 288 5.77 -0.62 -10.70
C PHE A 288 6.98 -0.25 -9.85
N VAL A 289 8.15 -0.40 -10.43
CA VAL A 289 9.42 0.01 -9.83
C VAL A 289 10.18 0.84 -10.87
N ASP A 290 10.47 2.08 -10.55
CA ASP A 290 11.15 3.05 -11.45
C ASP A 290 10.47 3.13 -12.84
N GLY A 291 9.14 3.17 -12.83
CA GLY A 291 8.29 3.25 -14.04
C GLY A 291 8.14 1.94 -14.81
N ARG A 292 8.83 0.86 -14.45
CA ARG A 292 8.73 -0.45 -15.10
C ARG A 292 7.71 -1.35 -14.39
N PRO A 293 6.76 -1.98 -15.12
CA PRO A 293 5.78 -2.90 -14.55
C PRO A 293 6.36 -4.31 -14.35
N TYR A 294 5.89 -5.00 -13.30
CA TYR A 294 6.25 -6.38 -12.94
C TYR A 294 5.01 -7.15 -12.48
N ALA A 295 4.85 -8.39 -12.90
CA ALA A 295 3.76 -9.25 -12.45
C ALA A 295 3.93 -9.61 -10.96
N CYS A 296 2.92 -9.30 -10.15
CA CYS A 296 2.90 -9.69 -8.73
C CYS A 296 2.07 -10.95 -8.51
N HIS A 297 0.83 -10.98 -8.97
CA HIS A 297 -0.04 -12.16 -8.96
C HIS A 297 -1.24 -11.98 -9.90
N MET A 298 -1.96 -13.07 -10.15
CA MET A 298 -3.25 -13.08 -10.82
C MET A 298 -4.24 -13.92 -10.01
N ALA A 299 -5.43 -13.39 -9.72
CA ALA A 299 -6.51 -14.13 -9.08
C ALA A 299 -7.62 -14.43 -10.09
N ILE A 300 -8.17 -15.65 -10.06
CA ILE A 300 -9.22 -16.11 -10.97
C ILE A 300 -10.42 -16.60 -10.17
N ALA A 301 -11.61 -16.07 -10.46
CA ALA A 301 -12.85 -16.46 -9.79
C ALA A 301 -14.06 -16.44 -10.74
N ASP A 302 -15.16 -17.05 -10.33
CA ASP A 302 -16.46 -17.01 -11.00
C ASP A 302 -17.30 -15.79 -10.61
N ARG A 303 -16.70 -14.88 -9.82
CA ARG A 303 -17.31 -13.64 -9.32
C ARG A 303 -16.45 -12.44 -9.64
N TRP A 304 -17.06 -11.27 -9.80
CA TRP A 304 -16.38 -10.01 -10.17
C TRP A 304 -15.60 -9.36 -9.02
N ASP A 305 -16.04 -9.55 -7.77
CA ASP A 305 -15.46 -8.95 -6.56
C ASP A 305 -14.30 -9.81 -6.03
N ILE A 306 -13.26 -9.94 -6.86
CA ILE A 306 -12.13 -10.80 -6.56
C ILE A 306 -11.21 -10.16 -5.50
N TRP A 307 -10.98 -10.91 -4.45
CA TRP A 307 -9.87 -10.77 -3.53
C TRP A 307 -9.02 -12.05 -3.61
N TYR A 308 -7.69 -11.95 -3.54
CA TYR A 308 -6.83 -13.11 -3.79
C TYR A 308 -7.19 -14.33 -2.91
N LEU A 309 -7.51 -14.07 -1.63
CA LEU A 309 -7.85 -15.14 -0.68
C LEU A 309 -9.24 -15.78 -0.93
N ASN A 310 -10.18 -15.08 -1.61
CA ASN A 310 -11.50 -15.65 -1.94
C ASN A 310 -11.53 -16.35 -3.31
N ALA A 311 -10.43 -16.29 -4.06
CA ALA A 311 -10.37 -16.81 -5.42
C ALA A 311 -10.14 -18.33 -5.49
N GLY A 312 -9.87 -19.01 -4.35
CA GLY A 312 -9.61 -20.44 -4.32
C GLY A 312 -8.41 -20.87 -5.18
N MET A 313 -7.37 -20.03 -5.23
CA MET A 313 -6.18 -20.30 -6.04
C MET A 313 -5.40 -21.54 -5.56
N SER A 314 -5.32 -21.73 -4.24
CA SER A 314 -4.65 -22.90 -3.63
C SER A 314 -5.33 -24.24 -3.97
N GLU A 315 -6.62 -24.22 -4.24
CA GLU A 315 -7.45 -25.41 -4.47
C GLU A 315 -7.46 -25.85 -5.94
N SER A 316 -7.09 -24.95 -6.88
CA SER A 316 -7.18 -25.21 -8.32
C SER A 316 -5.82 -25.17 -9.01
N THR A 317 -5.36 -26.33 -9.47
CA THR A 317 -4.14 -26.44 -10.29
C THR A 317 -4.28 -25.69 -11.61
N ALA A 318 -5.47 -25.70 -12.24
CA ALA A 318 -5.69 -24.98 -13.49
C ALA A 318 -5.49 -23.46 -13.33
N LYS A 319 -6.06 -22.87 -12.27
CA LYS A 319 -5.86 -21.45 -11.95
C LYS A 319 -4.39 -21.11 -11.69
N ARG A 320 -3.67 -21.97 -10.95
CA ARG A 320 -2.24 -21.76 -10.68
C ARG A 320 -1.38 -21.87 -11.95
N LEU A 321 -1.67 -22.79 -12.85
CA LEU A 321 -0.96 -22.91 -14.14
C LEU A 321 -1.18 -21.66 -15.02
N GLU A 322 -2.37 -21.09 -14.99
CA GLU A 322 -2.66 -19.85 -15.71
C GLU A 322 -1.92 -18.67 -15.08
N GLU A 323 -1.92 -18.53 -13.74
CA GLU A 323 -1.12 -17.53 -13.02
C GLU A 323 0.38 -17.69 -13.29
N GLU A 324 0.91 -18.93 -13.26
CA GLU A 324 2.30 -19.21 -13.60
C GLU A 324 2.64 -18.74 -15.02
N THR A 325 1.76 -19.02 -15.97
CA THR A 325 1.93 -18.60 -17.36
C THR A 325 1.95 -17.09 -17.47
N PHE A 326 0.99 -16.40 -16.82
CA PHE A 326 0.95 -14.96 -16.77
C PHE A 326 2.24 -14.36 -16.21
N MET A 327 2.70 -14.85 -15.06
CA MET A 327 3.90 -14.30 -14.41
C MET A 327 5.17 -14.55 -15.25
N ARG A 328 5.34 -15.75 -15.79
CA ARG A 328 6.53 -16.11 -16.59
C ARG A 328 6.60 -15.43 -17.95
N THR A 329 5.45 -15.13 -18.55
CA THR A 329 5.38 -14.53 -19.90
C THR A 329 4.96 -13.05 -19.86
N PHE A 330 4.98 -12.43 -18.69
CA PHE A 330 4.47 -11.08 -18.47
C PHE A 330 5.04 -10.07 -19.47
N ASP A 331 6.35 -10.00 -19.61
CA ASP A 331 7.04 -9.02 -20.47
C ASP A 331 6.66 -9.15 -21.96
N VAL A 332 6.56 -10.38 -22.45
CA VAL A 332 6.27 -10.65 -23.88
C VAL A 332 4.78 -10.79 -24.17
N GLY A 333 3.98 -11.00 -23.16
CA GLY A 333 2.53 -11.17 -23.23
C GLY A 333 1.79 -9.90 -22.78
N PHE A 334 1.37 -9.87 -21.52
CA PHE A 334 0.53 -8.81 -20.93
C PHE A 334 1.17 -7.42 -21.04
N ALA A 335 2.40 -7.25 -20.58
CA ALA A 335 3.07 -5.96 -20.59
C ALA A 335 3.26 -5.42 -22.02
N ARG A 336 3.54 -6.30 -22.97
CA ARG A 336 3.67 -5.90 -24.38
C ARG A 336 2.33 -5.47 -24.99
N ARG A 337 1.22 -6.16 -24.70
CA ARG A 337 -0.11 -5.78 -25.19
C ARG A 337 -0.54 -4.42 -24.68
N HIS A 338 -0.22 -4.12 -23.42
CA HIS A 338 -0.62 -2.87 -22.74
C HIS A 338 0.52 -1.86 -22.61
N GLN A 339 1.61 -2.01 -23.40
CA GLN A 339 2.83 -1.21 -23.23
C GLN A 339 2.57 0.29 -23.24
N ALA A 340 1.78 0.79 -24.18
CA ALA A 340 1.48 2.21 -24.29
C ALA A 340 0.73 2.71 -23.03
N ALA A 341 -0.33 2.02 -22.63
CA ALA A 341 -1.13 2.36 -21.45
C ALA A 341 -0.31 2.31 -20.16
N LEU A 342 0.48 1.24 -19.94
CA LEU A 342 1.32 1.08 -18.76
C LEU A 342 2.42 2.15 -18.67
N THR A 343 3.05 2.49 -19.80
CA THR A 343 4.09 3.52 -19.85
C THR A 343 3.54 4.91 -19.56
N GLU A 344 2.44 5.29 -20.21
CA GLU A 344 1.81 6.60 -20.01
C GLU A 344 1.23 6.73 -18.59
N MET A 345 0.63 5.66 -18.06
CA MET A 345 0.13 5.62 -16.69
C MET A 345 1.26 5.83 -15.68
N ALA A 346 2.38 5.09 -15.82
CA ALA A 346 3.53 5.25 -14.95
C ALA A 346 4.10 6.68 -14.98
N ALA A 347 4.17 7.28 -16.18
CA ALA A 347 4.63 8.66 -16.37
C ALA A 347 3.71 9.68 -15.70
N ARG A 348 2.38 9.49 -15.77
CA ARG A 348 1.42 10.41 -15.14
C ARG A 348 1.36 10.25 -13.61
N ILE A 349 1.43 9.03 -13.09
CA ILE A 349 1.48 8.78 -11.63
C ILE A 349 2.78 9.32 -11.06
N GLY A 350 3.92 9.08 -11.71
CA GLY A 350 5.21 9.64 -11.37
C GLY A 350 5.84 9.13 -10.07
N LEU A 351 5.25 8.13 -9.40
CA LEU A 351 5.81 7.50 -8.22
C LEU A 351 6.93 6.53 -8.59
N ASP A 352 7.95 6.44 -7.73
CA ASP A 352 9.06 5.50 -7.91
C ASP A 352 8.64 4.04 -7.66
N TYR A 353 7.68 3.84 -6.73
CA TYR A 353 7.08 2.55 -6.41
C TYR A 353 5.59 2.69 -6.15
N PHE A 354 4.79 1.88 -6.80
CA PHE A 354 3.35 1.70 -6.56
C PHE A 354 2.88 0.38 -7.18
N THR A 355 1.67 -0.02 -6.90
CA THR A 355 1.00 -1.16 -7.55
C THR A 355 -0.29 -0.71 -8.21
N ILE A 356 -0.78 -1.51 -9.14
CA ILE A 356 -2.15 -1.41 -9.64
C ILE A 356 -2.86 -2.75 -9.47
N ASP A 357 -4.15 -2.67 -9.15
CA ASP A 357 -5.08 -3.77 -9.32
C ASP A 357 -5.88 -3.52 -10.62
N CYS A 358 -5.81 -4.46 -11.56
CA CYS A 358 -6.37 -4.27 -12.89
C CYS A 358 -6.94 -5.57 -13.48
N ALA A 359 -7.60 -5.45 -14.63
CA ALA A 359 -8.08 -6.55 -15.47
C ALA A 359 -7.90 -6.21 -16.95
N GLU A 360 -8.30 -7.09 -17.85
CA GLU A 360 -8.56 -6.79 -19.24
C GLU A 360 -10.08 -6.75 -19.45
N ASN A 361 -10.60 -5.66 -20.04
CA ASN A 361 -12.01 -5.59 -20.39
C ASN A 361 -12.29 -6.34 -21.70
N LYS A 362 -13.58 -6.48 -22.06
CA LYS A 362 -14.00 -7.21 -23.28
C LYS A 362 -13.50 -6.63 -24.60
N ASN A 363 -13.02 -5.37 -24.58
CA ASN A 363 -12.41 -4.71 -25.75
C ASN A 363 -10.89 -4.95 -25.82
N GLY A 364 -10.31 -5.66 -24.86
CA GLY A 364 -8.87 -5.85 -24.74
C GLY A 364 -8.11 -4.66 -24.18
N GLU A 365 -8.80 -3.70 -23.55
CA GLU A 365 -8.18 -2.54 -22.88
C GLU A 365 -7.80 -2.89 -21.44
N LEU A 366 -6.77 -2.24 -20.92
CA LEU A 366 -6.36 -2.34 -19.52
C LEU A 366 -7.40 -1.66 -18.62
N LEU A 367 -8.19 -2.45 -17.90
CA LEU A 367 -9.16 -1.95 -16.92
C LEU A 367 -8.47 -1.75 -15.57
N VAL A 368 -8.34 -0.51 -15.11
CA VAL A 368 -7.70 -0.18 -13.83
C VAL A 368 -8.76 0.03 -12.75
N PHE A 369 -8.66 -0.72 -11.66
CA PHE A 369 -9.53 -0.60 -10.49
C PHE A 369 -8.99 0.38 -9.46
N GLU A 370 -7.67 0.32 -9.19
CA GLU A 370 -6.97 1.18 -8.25
C GLU A 370 -5.48 1.22 -8.54
N ALA A 371 -4.82 2.29 -8.11
CA ALA A 371 -3.38 2.33 -7.92
C ALA A 371 -3.12 2.60 -6.43
N ASP A 372 -2.11 1.94 -5.86
CA ASP A 372 -1.84 1.95 -4.44
C ASP A 372 -0.34 1.83 -4.18
N ASN A 373 0.20 2.64 -3.29
CA ASN A 373 1.58 2.52 -2.84
C ASN A 373 1.74 1.59 -1.64
N THR A 374 0.65 1.18 -0.98
CA THR A 374 0.67 0.38 0.25
C THR A 374 0.28 -1.08 0.07
N ALA A 375 -0.15 -1.49 -1.13
CA ALA A 375 -0.53 -2.87 -1.38
C ALA A 375 0.61 -3.85 -1.07
N VAL A 376 0.25 -4.97 -0.44
CA VAL A 376 1.24 -5.96 -0.01
C VAL A 376 1.82 -6.69 -1.22
N VAL A 377 3.15 -6.62 -1.36
CA VAL A 377 3.95 -7.38 -2.31
C VAL A 377 4.94 -8.22 -1.51
N HIS A 378 4.75 -9.54 -1.49
CA HIS A 378 5.43 -10.44 -0.58
C HIS A 378 5.79 -11.79 -1.22
N ASN A 379 6.65 -12.55 -0.55
CA ASN A 379 7.02 -13.92 -0.92
C ASN A 379 6.69 -14.89 0.23
N MET A 380 5.44 -14.84 0.73
CA MET A 380 4.99 -15.71 1.84
C MET A 380 4.26 -16.98 1.36
N ASP A 381 3.79 -16.99 0.11
CA ASP A 381 3.08 -18.14 -0.44
C ASP A 381 3.93 -19.41 -0.36
N SER A 382 3.30 -20.54 -0.01
CA SER A 382 3.99 -21.82 0.10
C SER A 382 4.65 -22.24 -1.22
N PRO A 383 5.96 -22.42 -1.27
CA PRO A 383 6.65 -22.84 -2.50
C PRO A 383 6.26 -24.25 -2.96
N PHE A 384 5.65 -25.06 -2.08
CA PHE A 384 5.10 -26.36 -2.45
C PHE A 384 3.80 -26.24 -3.25
N VAL A 385 3.02 -25.19 -3.00
CA VAL A 385 1.75 -24.92 -3.70
C VAL A 385 1.97 -24.02 -4.91
N TYR A 386 2.89 -23.04 -4.78
CA TYR A 386 3.18 -22.00 -5.78
C TYR A 386 4.69 -21.95 -6.11
N PRO A 387 5.27 -23.02 -6.69
CA PRO A 387 6.73 -23.09 -6.91
C PRO A 387 7.26 -22.03 -7.87
N TYR A 388 6.41 -21.43 -8.68
CA TYR A 388 6.77 -20.38 -9.63
C TYR A 388 6.85 -18.98 -9.02
N LYS A 389 6.19 -18.73 -7.87
CA LYS A 389 6.14 -17.38 -7.26
C LYS A 389 7.48 -16.91 -6.70
N PRO A 390 8.24 -17.69 -5.91
CA PRO A 390 9.47 -17.19 -5.31
C PRO A 390 10.44 -16.56 -6.34
N PRO A 391 10.78 -17.18 -7.47
CA PRO A 391 11.68 -16.54 -8.44
C PRO A 391 11.08 -15.30 -9.11
N GLN A 392 9.75 -15.23 -9.29
CA GLN A 392 9.10 -14.07 -9.90
C GLN A 392 9.05 -12.88 -8.92
N MET A 393 8.75 -13.14 -7.64
CA MET A 393 8.77 -12.11 -6.61
C MET A 393 10.18 -11.56 -6.39
N GLN A 394 11.21 -12.41 -6.47
CA GLN A 394 12.61 -11.98 -6.35
C GLN A 394 12.99 -10.94 -7.42
N ILE A 395 12.43 -11.04 -8.64
CA ILE A 395 12.66 -10.05 -9.70
C ILE A 395 12.17 -8.65 -9.25
N ILE A 396 11.03 -8.57 -8.56
CA ILE A 396 10.50 -7.31 -8.03
C ILE A 396 11.39 -6.77 -6.91
N PHE A 397 11.81 -7.63 -5.99
CA PHE A 397 12.67 -7.25 -4.86
C PHE A 397 14.05 -6.76 -5.34
N ASP A 398 14.66 -7.46 -6.30
CA ASP A 398 15.92 -7.05 -6.91
C ASP A 398 15.79 -5.71 -7.63
N ALA A 399 14.69 -5.49 -8.37
CA ALA A 399 14.43 -4.23 -9.04
C ALA A 399 14.26 -3.08 -8.03
N PHE A 400 13.52 -3.31 -6.93
CA PHE A 400 13.33 -2.33 -5.88
C PHE A 400 14.65 -1.96 -5.18
N ALA A 401 15.46 -2.96 -4.82
CA ALA A 401 16.78 -2.75 -4.24
C ALA A 401 17.73 -1.99 -5.21
N ALA A 402 17.70 -2.33 -6.50
CA ALA A 402 18.50 -1.65 -7.53
C ALA A 402 18.07 -0.18 -7.70
N MET A 403 16.78 0.11 -7.70
CA MET A 403 16.24 1.47 -7.75
C MET A 403 16.76 2.30 -6.56
N LEU A 404 16.66 1.80 -5.34
CA LEU A 404 17.17 2.48 -4.14
C LEU A 404 18.68 2.79 -4.25
N GLN A 405 19.49 1.82 -4.71
CA GLN A 405 20.92 2.00 -4.93
C GLN A 405 21.23 3.04 -6.00
N GLN A 406 20.47 3.07 -7.08
CA GLN A 406 20.63 4.03 -8.16
C GLN A 406 20.33 5.46 -7.68
N ARG A 407 19.20 5.65 -6.99
CA ARG A 407 18.79 6.96 -6.44
C ARG A 407 19.81 7.50 -5.43
N SER A 408 20.33 6.65 -4.54
CA SER A 408 21.37 7.07 -3.57
C SER A 408 22.65 7.60 -4.21
N ARG A 409 23.03 7.08 -5.39
CA ARG A 409 24.21 7.53 -6.14
C ARG A 409 23.97 8.85 -6.88
N GLY A 410 22.75 9.08 -7.40
CA GLY A 410 22.36 10.32 -8.07
C GLY A 410 22.48 11.53 -7.15
N GLY A 411 21.91 11.45 -5.95
CA GLY A 411 21.97 12.51 -4.95
C GLY A 411 23.37 12.85 -4.45
N ARG A 412 24.31 11.88 -4.44
CA ARG A 412 25.72 12.14 -4.10
C ARG A 412 26.45 12.94 -5.17
N ARG A 413 26.06 12.84 -6.45
CA ARG A 413 26.69 13.62 -7.54
C ARG A 413 26.22 15.08 -7.56
N GLU A 414 24.94 15.34 -7.21
CA GLU A 414 24.42 16.70 -7.13
C GLU A 414 24.93 17.48 -5.91
N GLN A 415 25.28 16.82 -4.81
CA GLN A 415 25.90 17.45 -3.63
C GLN A 415 27.41 17.68 -3.76
N ALA A 416 28.07 17.02 -4.72
CA ALA A 416 29.50 17.17 -4.97
C ALA A 416 29.83 18.14 -6.12
N ALA A 417 28.82 18.68 -6.81
CA ALA A 417 28.92 19.69 -7.86
C ALA A 417 28.51 21.07 -7.36
#